data_d041801d1a399258ec3a3697446a22a3
#
_entry.id   d041801d1a399258ec3a3697446a22a3
#
_cell.length_a   1.000
_cell.length_b   1.000
_cell.length_c   1.000
_cell.angle_alpha   90.00
_cell.angle_beta   90.00
_cell.angle_gamma   90.00
#
_symmetry.space_group_name_H-M   'P 1'
#
loop_
_entity.id
_entity.type
_entity.pdbx_description
1 polymer ?
#
loop_
_entity_poly.entity_id
_entity_poly.type
_entity_poly.pdbx_seq_one_letter_code
_entity_poly.pdbx_strand_id
1 'polypeptide(L)'
;SLPYDVYDCIRGESISFSACSGLVLPIEESDNKKGVYTARNHDLFPLPVWSTLLGKTPPEGAHGCEERANVIEFRPNKGYRSILVGGHDILTPFIDGINEKGLYFTTFADPNGVGEAAAPMAGGRINGLSDVQLGAYILSNCATVEEAKKAILTTRVIQVGMCIHMLIADRDGNATVFEIDKLSQAYVFTDRKPGEPLFCTNHPLATYTDSSKFPAYSEEAEHNTFYRMNLLDKTYADMKAPFKKSDAEELVNVVHCAFIDDKKAEAAFKERTLINTNCDLSKPEITVRFYLGDEGEIPGTNHMKTRMSEPFTFGFD
;
A
#
# COMPACT_ATOMS: atom_id res chain seq x y z
N SER A 1 -13.94 -20.84 17.29
CA SER A 1 -12.81 -20.12 17.90
C SER A 1 -11.54 -20.90 17.63
N LEU A 2 -10.49 -20.20 17.22
CA LEU A 2 -9.18 -20.79 17.08
C LEU A 2 -8.68 -21.27 18.45
N PRO A 3 -7.91 -22.38 18.52
CA PRO A 3 -7.41 -22.92 19.78
C PRO A 3 -6.26 -22.10 20.40
N TYR A 4 -5.86 -20.98 19.75
CA TYR A 4 -4.78 -20.08 20.17
C TYR A 4 -5.16 -18.63 19.88
N ASP A 5 -4.56 -17.69 20.61
CA ASP A 5 -4.67 -16.26 20.28
C ASP A 5 -3.75 -15.96 19.09
N VAL A 6 -4.29 -15.40 18.00
CA VAL A 6 -3.52 -15.04 16.79
C VAL A 6 -2.39 -14.05 17.10
N TYR A 7 -2.54 -13.24 18.16
CA TYR A 7 -1.51 -12.30 18.59
C TYR A 7 -0.29 -12.97 19.25
N ASP A 8 -0.43 -14.22 19.70
CA ASP A 8 0.73 -14.96 20.23
C ASP A 8 1.72 -15.32 19.13
N CYS A 9 1.24 -15.44 17.90
CA CYS A 9 2.07 -15.75 16.73
C CYS A 9 2.99 -14.59 16.31
N ILE A 10 2.70 -13.37 16.75
CA ILE A 10 3.46 -12.17 16.35
C ILE A 10 4.36 -11.62 17.47
N ARG A 11 4.29 -12.21 18.68
CA ARG A 11 5.13 -11.82 19.80
C ARG A 11 6.57 -12.29 19.58
N GLY A 12 7.47 -11.35 19.36
CA GLY A 12 8.91 -11.64 19.21
C GLY A 12 9.39 -12.00 17.82
N GLU A 13 8.52 -11.99 16.81
CA GLU A 13 8.93 -12.12 15.41
C GLU A 13 9.27 -10.76 14.82
N SER A 14 10.50 -10.62 14.33
CA SER A 14 10.83 -9.54 13.41
C SER A 14 10.23 -9.89 12.04
N ILE A 15 9.05 -9.38 11.77
CA ILE A 15 8.47 -9.48 10.43
C ILE A 15 9.20 -8.44 9.57
N SER A 16 10.29 -8.87 8.94
CA SER A 16 11.03 -8.03 8.01
C SER A 16 10.73 -8.48 6.61
N PHE A 17 9.91 -7.73 5.90
CA PHE A 17 9.84 -7.68 4.44
C PHE A 17 9.07 -6.45 4.03
N SER A 18 9.40 -5.87 2.85
CA SER A 18 8.88 -4.66 2.23
C SER A 18 7.81 -3.92 3.05
N ALA A 19 8.20 -2.82 3.60
CA ALA A 19 7.30 -1.99 4.37
C ALA A 19 6.45 -1.16 3.38
N CYS A 20 5.15 -1.16 3.54
CA CYS A 20 4.25 -0.26 2.85
C CYS A 20 3.30 0.33 3.87
N SER A 21 3.01 1.61 3.74
CA SER A 21 2.04 2.28 4.60
C SER A 21 1.13 3.14 3.75
N GLY A 22 -0.16 3.13 4.03
CA GLY A 22 -1.11 3.95 3.31
C GLY A 22 -2.33 4.29 4.14
N LEU A 23 -3.02 5.33 3.70
CA LEU A 23 -4.19 5.83 4.40
C LEU A 23 -5.24 6.41 3.44
N VAL A 24 -6.47 6.42 3.94
CA VAL A 24 -7.58 7.19 3.38
C VAL A 24 -8.07 8.12 4.48
N LEU A 25 -8.04 9.42 4.22
CA LEU A 25 -8.44 10.46 5.16
C LEU A 25 -9.57 11.31 4.57
N PRO A 26 -10.72 11.45 5.26
CA PRO A 26 -11.68 12.49 4.93
C PRO A 26 -11.06 13.85 5.22
N ILE A 27 -11.11 14.76 4.24
CA ILE A 27 -10.57 16.12 4.37
C ILE A 27 -11.68 17.16 4.20
N GLU A 28 -11.44 18.35 4.74
CA GLU A 28 -12.28 19.52 4.53
C GLU A 28 -11.40 20.70 4.07
N GLU A 29 -11.61 21.14 2.85
CA GLU A 29 -10.87 22.27 2.28
C GLU A 29 -11.37 23.62 2.88
N SER A 30 -10.61 24.69 2.63
CA SER A 30 -10.86 26.03 3.21
C SER A 30 -12.22 26.64 2.86
N ASP A 31 -12.90 26.12 1.86
CA ASP A 31 -14.24 26.54 1.43
C ASP A 31 -15.37 25.62 1.98
N ASN A 32 -15.07 24.84 3.04
CA ASN A 32 -15.92 23.81 3.63
C ASN A 32 -16.30 22.68 2.65
N LYS A 33 -15.54 22.53 1.58
CA LYS A 33 -15.71 21.46 0.63
C LYS A 33 -15.11 20.18 1.17
N LYS A 34 -15.97 19.18 1.36
CA LYS A 34 -15.54 17.85 1.80
C LYS A 34 -14.92 17.08 0.63
N GLY A 35 -13.85 16.39 0.93
CA GLY A 35 -13.13 15.56 -0.01
C GLY A 35 -12.57 14.31 0.64
N VAL A 36 -11.89 13.51 -0.16
CA VAL A 36 -11.21 12.30 0.28
C VAL A 36 -9.80 12.32 -0.30
N TYR A 37 -8.83 12.11 0.57
CA TYR A 37 -7.43 12.10 0.20
C TYR A 37 -6.77 10.80 0.61
N THR A 38 -5.92 10.27 -0.25
CA THR A 38 -5.10 9.11 0.06
C THR A 38 -3.63 9.50 0.06
N ALA A 39 -2.86 8.89 0.95
CA ALA A 39 -1.42 9.04 0.97
C ALA A 39 -0.78 7.67 1.20
N ARG A 40 0.35 7.39 0.54
CA ARG A 40 1.01 6.10 0.61
C ARG A 40 2.51 6.20 0.43
N ASN A 41 3.25 5.42 1.21
CA ASN A 41 4.66 5.09 1.02
C ASN A 41 4.80 3.67 0.48
N HIS A 42 5.54 3.53 -0.60
CA HIS A 42 6.01 2.25 -1.11
C HIS A 42 7.46 2.06 -0.68
N ASP A 43 7.65 1.21 0.31
CA ASP A 43 8.94 0.97 0.90
C ASP A 43 9.48 -0.37 0.38
N LEU A 44 10.69 -0.34 -0.14
CA LEU A 44 11.35 -1.50 -0.72
C LEU A 44 12.86 -1.29 -0.71
N PHE A 45 13.58 -2.34 -0.97
CA PHE A 45 15.01 -2.28 -1.20
C PHE A 45 15.30 -1.66 -2.58
N PRO A 46 16.21 -0.68 -2.68
CA PRO A 46 16.64 -0.10 -3.95
C PRO A 46 17.55 -1.09 -4.72
N LEU A 47 16.99 -2.23 -5.05
CA LEU A 47 17.69 -3.34 -5.71
C LEU A 47 16.98 -3.71 -7.00
N PRO A 48 17.72 -4.31 -7.95
CA PRO A 48 17.10 -4.85 -9.15
C PRO A 48 16.01 -5.87 -8.83
N VAL A 49 14.97 -5.90 -9.64
CA VAL A 49 13.84 -6.84 -9.53
C VAL A 49 14.27 -8.32 -9.40
N TRP A 50 15.38 -8.68 -10.02
CA TRP A 50 16.00 -10.00 -9.93
C TRP A 50 16.35 -10.43 -8.50
N SER A 51 16.81 -9.48 -7.70
CA SER A 51 17.12 -9.74 -6.28
C SER A 51 15.88 -9.72 -5.42
N THR A 52 15.03 -8.71 -5.60
CA THR A 52 13.87 -8.47 -4.71
C THR A 52 12.74 -9.46 -4.92
N LEU A 53 12.36 -9.75 -6.16
CA LEU A 53 11.20 -10.62 -6.45
C LEU A 53 11.57 -12.06 -6.77
N LEU A 54 12.75 -12.30 -7.31
CA LEU A 54 13.14 -13.62 -7.78
C LEU A 54 14.24 -14.28 -6.94
N GLY A 55 14.82 -13.57 -5.96
CA GLY A 55 15.89 -14.09 -5.12
C GLY A 55 17.14 -14.50 -5.92
N LYS A 56 17.38 -13.86 -7.08
CA LYS A 56 18.50 -14.18 -7.98
C LYS A 56 19.53 -13.08 -7.99
N THR A 57 20.79 -13.45 -8.20
CA THR A 57 21.85 -12.47 -8.43
C THR A 57 21.54 -11.68 -9.70
N PRO A 58 21.50 -10.34 -9.63
CA PRO A 58 21.23 -9.52 -10.79
C PRO A 58 22.38 -9.62 -11.81
N PRO A 59 22.08 -9.48 -13.10
CA PRO A 59 23.12 -9.33 -14.11
C PRO A 59 23.98 -8.10 -13.83
N GLU A 60 25.24 -8.10 -14.29
CA GLU A 60 26.09 -6.91 -14.24
C GLU A 60 25.42 -5.74 -14.97
N GLY A 61 25.38 -4.57 -14.32
CA GLY A 61 24.72 -3.38 -14.85
C GLY A 61 23.19 -3.37 -14.73
N ALA A 62 22.60 -4.28 -13.96
CA ALA A 62 21.18 -4.24 -13.68
C ALA A 62 20.83 -3.01 -12.82
N HIS A 63 19.77 -2.30 -13.21
CA HIS A 63 19.28 -1.11 -12.52
C HIS A 63 18.46 -1.46 -11.28
N GLY A 64 18.43 -0.59 -10.28
CA GLY A 64 17.57 -0.70 -9.12
C GLY A 64 16.08 -0.49 -9.46
N CYS A 65 15.22 -0.89 -8.55
CA CYS A 65 13.77 -0.73 -8.73
C CYS A 65 13.37 0.75 -8.89
N GLU A 66 14.04 1.65 -8.18
CA GLU A 66 13.82 3.09 -8.24
C GLU A 66 14.08 3.70 -9.61
N GLU A 67 15.02 3.15 -10.37
CA GLU A 67 15.36 3.64 -11.72
C GLU A 67 14.32 3.19 -12.78
N ARG A 68 13.43 2.29 -12.41
CA ARG A 68 12.41 1.71 -13.29
C ARG A 68 10.98 2.06 -12.90
N ALA A 69 10.82 2.95 -11.90
CA ALA A 69 9.51 3.49 -11.56
C ALA A 69 8.94 4.28 -12.75
N ASN A 70 7.65 4.10 -12.98
CA ASN A 70 6.97 4.72 -14.12
C ASN A 70 5.55 5.13 -13.75
N VAL A 71 5.03 6.11 -14.49
CA VAL A 71 3.63 6.51 -14.44
C VAL A 71 3.04 6.29 -15.83
N ILE A 72 1.94 5.55 -15.90
CA ILE A 72 1.30 5.13 -17.14
C ILE A 72 -0.11 5.71 -17.18
N GLU A 73 -0.42 6.51 -18.19
CA GLU A 73 -1.82 6.80 -18.53
C GLU A 73 -2.38 5.62 -19.34
N PHE A 74 -3.33 4.91 -18.76
CA PHE A 74 -4.00 3.79 -19.40
C PHE A 74 -5.34 4.23 -19.97
N ARG A 75 -5.50 4.07 -21.29
CA ARG A 75 -6.70 4.43 -22.07
C ARG A 75 -7.29 3.17 -22.71
N PRO A 76 -8.17 2.45 -22.00
CA PRO A 76 -8.76 1.23 -22.56
C PRO A 76 -9.73 1.57 -23.70
N ASN A 77 -9.91 0.64 -24.64
CA ASN A 77 -10.91 0.78 -25.70
C ASN A 77 -12.35 0.83 -25.16
N LYS A 78 -12.58 0.24 -24.00
CA LYS A 78 -13.84 0.28 -23.26
C LYS A 78 -13.54 0.40 -21.77
N GLY A 79 -14.29 1.23 -21.06
CA GLY A 79 -14.11 1.48 -19.64
C GLY A 79 -13.47 2.82 -19.34
N TYR A 80 -13.05 3.00 -18.09
CA TYR A 80 -12.52 4.26 -17.60
C TYR A 80 -11.02 4.38 -17.85
N ARG A 81 -10.58 5.59 -18.15
CA ARG A 81 -9.16 5.93 -18.18
C ARG A 81 -8.59 5.88 -16.76
N SER A 82 -7.34 5.51 -16.65
CA SER A 82 -6.66 5.47 -15.36
C SER A 82 -5.20 5.94 -15.46
N ILE A 83 -4.69 6.47 -14.37
CA ILE A 83 -3.28 6.78 -14.17
C ILE A 83 -2.76 5.76 -13.19
N LEU A 84 -1.71 5.06 -13.57
CA LEU A 84 -1.17 3.91 -12.89
C LEU A 84 0.28 4.18 -12.54
N VAL A 85 0.68 3.84 -11.32
CA VAL A 85 2.08 3.94 -10.86
C VAL A 85 2.64 2.54 -10.79
N GLY A 86 3.68 2.31 -11.55
CA GLY A 86 4.42 1.06 -11.60
C GLY A 86 5.82 1.21 -11.02
N GLY A 87 6.34 0.14 -10.48
CA GLY A 87 7.73 -0.03 -10.11
C GLY A 87 8.27 -1.30 -10.74
N HIS A 88 9.53 -1.59 -10.53
CA HIS A 88 10.16 -2.85 -10.90
C HIS A 88 10.23 -3.18 -12.40
N ASP A 89 10.16 -2.22 -13.28
CA ASP A 89 10.21 -2.47 -14.73
C ASP A 89 9.07 -3.39 -15.24
N ILE A 90 7.96 -3.44 -14.50
CA ILE A 90 6.78 -4.20 -14.86
C ILE A 90 5.75 -3.22 -15.42
N LEU A 91 5.39 -3.37 -16.70
CA LEU A 91 4.36 -2.57 -17.36
C LEU A 91 2.93 -2.90 -16.88
N THR A 92 2.82 -3.53 -15.75
CA THR A 92 1.55 -3.85 -15.10
C THR A 92 1.43 -2.98 -13.86
N PRO A 93 0.35 -2.26 -13.66
CA PRO A 93 0.15 -1.39 -12.51
C PRO A 93 0.04 -2.25 -11.24
N PHE A 94 1.16 -2.39 -10.59
CA PHE A 94 1.30 -3.26 -9.43
C PHE A 94 1.17 -2.49 -8.12
N ILE A 95 1.42 -1.16 -8.15
CA ILE A 95 1.57 -0.39 -6.92
C ILE A 95 0.33 0.42 -6.62
N ASP A 96 0.03 1.43 -7.44
CA ASP A 96 -1.03 2.41 -7.22
C ASP A 96 -1.75 2.78 -8.50
N GLY A 97 -2.95 3.27 -8.37
CA GLY A 97 -3.65 3.88 -9.49
C GLY A 97 -4.93 4.60 -9.10
N ILE A 98 -5.32 5.52 -9.97
CA ILE A 98 -6.60 6.24 -9.87
C ILE A 98 -7.25 6.28 -11.24
N ASN A 99 -8.58 6.18 -11.29
CA ASN A 99 -9.31 6.38 -12.55
C ASN A 99 -10.02 7.72 -12.62
N GLU A 100 -10.49 8.08 -13.80
CA GLU A 100 -11.20 9.36 -14.06
C GLU A 100 -12.52 9.53 -13.27
N LYS A 101 -12.99 8.48 -12.60
CA LYS A 101 -14.16 8.52 -11.70
C LYS A 101 -13.78 8.79 -10.25
N GLY A 102 -12.48 8.80 -9.92
CA GLY A 102 -11.98 8.97 -8.56
C GLY A 102 -11.96 7.68 -7.75
N LEU A 103 -11.97 6.54 -8.41
CA LEU A 103 -11.68 5.27 -7.73
C LEU A 103 -10.17 5.09 -7.66
N TYR A 104 -9.66 4.87 -6.45
CA TYR A 104 -8.26 4.61 -6.13
C TYR A 104 -8.05 3.14 -5.77
N PHE A 105 -6.89 2.63 -6.12
CA PHE A 105 -6.45 1.27 -5.83
C PHE A 105 -4.96 1.26 -5.51
N THR A 106 -4.58 0.54 -4.46
CA THR A 106 -3.17 0.29 -4.13
C THR A 106 -2.98 -1.07 -3.49
N THR A 107 -1.74 -1.58 -3.55
CA THR A 107 -1.37 -2.89 -3.05
C THR A 107 -0.35 -2.80 -1.92
N PHE A 108 -0.43 -3.74 -0.98
CA PHE A 108 0.52 -3.92 0.12
C PHE A 108 0.96 -5.37 0.15
N ALA A 109 2.25 -5.60 0.30
CA ALA A 109 2.76 -6.94 0.55
C ALA A 109 2.22 -7.47 1.88
N ASP A 110 1.81 -8.72 1.87
CA ASP A 110 1.40 -9.45 3.08
C ASP A 110 2.34 -10.65 3.28
N PRO A 111 3.41 -10.50 4.07
CA PRO A 111 4.38 -11.58 4.28
C PRO A 111 3.78 -12.79 5.02
N ASN A 112 2.64 -12.62 5.69
CA ASN A 112 1.92 -13.68 6.38
C ASN A 112 0.77 -14.26 5.53
N GLY A 113 0.56 -13.74 4.36
CA GLY A 113 -0.45 -14.21 3.42
C GLY A 113 -0.20 -15.62 2.89
N VAL A 114 -1.12 -16.11 2.10
CA VAL A 114 -1.03 -17.45 1.51
C VAL A 114 -0.41 -17.35 0.13
N GLY A 115 0.86 -17.73 -0.06
CA GLY A 115 1.65 -17.57 -1.30
C GLY A 115 1.04 -18.32 -2.43
N GLU A 116 0.42 -19.26 -2.64
CA GLU A 116 -0.06 -19.96 -3.83
C GLU A 116 -1.57 -20.25 -3.84
N ALA A 117 -2.28 -19.76 -2.87
CA ALA A 117 -3.69 -20.09 -2.75
C ALA A 117 -4.49 -19.39 -3.84
N ALA A 118 -4.80 -20.12 -4.83
CA ALA A 118 -5.97 -19.79 -5.61
C ALA A 118 -7.17 -19.78 -4.66
N ALA A 119 -7.79 -18.64 -4.48
CA ALA A 119 -9.05 -18.57 -3.76
C ALA A 119 -10.00 -19.66 -4.26
N PRO A 120 -10.78 -20.28 -3.39
CA PRO A 120 -11.66 -21.38 -3.78
C PRO A 120 -12.52 -20.97 -4.97
N MET A 121 -12.67 -21.88 -5.92
CA MET A 121 -13.59 -21.68 -7.04
C MET A 121 -15.03 -21.71 -6.54
N ALA A 122 -15.46 -20.60 -5.95
CA ALA A 122 -16.85 -20.45 -5.55
C ALA A 122 -17.73 -20.22 -6.80
N GLY A 123 -18.71 -21.06 -7.00
CA GLY A 123 -19.74 -20.84 -8.00
C GLY A 123 -19.34 -21.05 -9.46
N GLY A 124 -18.40 -21.93 -9.76
CA GLY A 124 -18.08 -22.31 -11.15
C GLY A 124 -17.41 -21.21 -11.99
N ARG A 125 -16.72 -20.27 -11.36
CA ARG A 125 -15.95 -19.22 -12.05
C ARG A 125 -14.79 -19.85 -12.81
N ILE A 126 -14.77 -19.63 -14.10
CA ILE A 126 -13.77 -20.22 -15.00
C ILE A 126 -12.60 -19.25 -15.22
N ASN A 127 -12.87 -17.93 -15.18
CA ASN A 127 -11.90 -16.89 -15.45
C ASN A 127 -11.26 -16.41 -14.15
N GLY A 128 -9.92 -16.31 -14.16
CA GLY A 128 -9.14 -15.73 -13.07
C GLY A 128 -8.33 -14.53 -13.53
N LEU A 129 -8.03 -13.64 -12.61
CA LEU A 129 -7.07 -12.55 -12.77
C LEU A 129 -5.95 -12.75 -11.76
N SER A 130 -4.72 -12.50 -12.17
CA SER A 130 -3.66 -12.36 -11.18
C SER A 130 -3.89 -11.09 -10.35
N ASP A 131 -3.40 -11.11 -9.14
CA ASP A 131 -3.39 -9.96 -8.24
C ASP A 131 -2.79 -8.71 -8.92
N VAL A 132 -1.70 -8.87 -9.70
CA VAL A 132 -1.09 -7.78 -10.48
C VAL A 132 -1.98 -7.22 -11.60
N GLN A 133 -2.97 -7.98 -12.07
CA GLN A 133 -3.92 -7.52 -13.10
C GLN A 133 -5.20 -6.93 -12.50
N LEU A 134 -5.49 -7.25 -11.23
CA LEU A 134 -6.76 -6.92 -10.60
C LEU A 134 -6.96 -5.40 -10.50
N GLY A 135 -5.90 -4.65 -10.18
CA GLY A 135 -5.98 -3.19 -10.09
C GLY A 135 -6.39 -2.54 -11.41
N ALA A 136 -5.75 -2.91 -12.52
CA ALA A 136 -6.10 -2.39 -13.85
C ALA A 136 -7.53 -2.79 -14.25
N TYR A 137 -7.95 -3.99 -13.92
CA TYR A 137 -9.32 -4.46 -14.18
C TYR A 137 -10.36 -3.64 -13.41
N ILE A 138 -10.15 -3.44 -12.10
CA ILE A 138 -11.05 -2.65 -11.25
C ILE A 138 -11.10 -1.21 -11.73
N LEU A 139 -9.95 -0.57 -11.94
CA LEU A 139 -9.90 0.82 -12.36
C LEU A 139 -10.53 1.06 -13.74
N SER A 140 -10.48 0.07 -14.63
CA SER A 140 -11.12 0.19 -15.95
C SER A 140 -12.63 -0.03 -15.93
N ASN A 141 -13.17 -0.73 -14.94
CA ASN A 141 -14.56 -1.18 -14.96
C ASN A 141 -15.44 -0.66 -13.82
N CYS A 142 -14.84 -0.10 -12.77
CA CYS A 142 -15.57 0.30 -11.56
C CYS A 142 -15.38 1.80 -11.29
N ALA A 143 -16.40 2.46 -10.78
CA ALA A 143 -16.37 3.86 -10.36
C ALA A 143 -16.43 4.00 -8.83
N THR A 144 -16.87 2.96 -8.12
CA THR A 144 -17.10 2.98 -6.68
C THR A 144 -16.52 1.74 -5.99
N VAL A 145 -16.32 1.85 -4.68
CA VAL A 145 -15.89 0.72 -3.84
C VAL A 145 -16.88 -0.44 -3.92
N GLU A 146 -18.18 -0.18 -3.94
CA GLU A 146 -19.19 -1.23 -4.05
C GLU A 146 -19.15 -1.97 -5.39
N GLU A 147 -18.91 -1.26 -6.49
CA GLU A 147 -18.70 -1.89 -7.80
C GLU A 147 -17.41 -2.73 -7.79
N ALA A 148 -16.33 -2.24 -7.18
CA ALA A 148 -15.08 -2.97 -7.03
C ALA A 148 -15.24 -4.25 -6.20
N LYS A 149 -15.92 -4.20 -5.06
CA LYS A 149 -16.25 -5.39 -4.24
C LYS A 149 -17.03 -6.41 -5.06
N LYS A 150 -18.05 -5.97 -5.77
CA LYS A 150 -18.86 -6.86 -6.63
C LYS A 150 -18.01 -7.50 -7.72
N ALA A 151 -17.13 -6.74 -8.35
CA ALA A 151 -16.21 -7.25 -9.37
C ALA A 151 -15.25 -8.29 -8.79
N ILE A 152 -14.66 -8.03 -7.62
CA ILE A 152 -13.79 -8.98 -6.90
C ILE A 152 -14.54 -10.27 -6.56
N LEU A 153 -15.74 -10.16 -5.97
CA LEU A 153 -16.56 -11.31 -5.58
C LEU A 153 -16.97 -12.20 -6.77
N THR A 154 -16.99 -11.65 -7.98
CA THR A 154 -17.30 -12.39 -9.21
C THR A 154 -16.05 -12.84 -9.97
N THR A 155 -14.86 -12.56 -9.47
CA THR A 155 -13.58 -12.88 -10.09
C THR A 155 -12.79 -13.87 -9.21
N ARG A 156 -12.13 -14.84 -9.82
CA ARG A 156 -11.12 -15.63 -9.12
C ARG A 156 -9.83 -14.83 -9.09
N VAL A 157 -9.38 -14.41 -7.92
CA VAL A 157 -8.08 -13.74 -7.74
C VAL A 157 -7.02 -14.79 -7.47
N ILE A 158 -5.95 -14.76 -8.26
CA ILE A 158 -4.80 -15.66 -8.16
C ILE A 158 -3.62 -14.82 -7.70
N GLN A 159 -3.09 -15.12 -6.52
CA GLN A 159 -1.87 -14.48 -6.04
C GLN A 159 -0.65 -15.11 -6.71
N VAL A 160 0.19 -14.27 -7.31
CA VAL A 160 1.38 -14.70 -8.05
C VAL A 160 2.62 -14.16 -7.36
N GLY A 161 3.39 -15.06 -6.77
CA GLY A 161 4.59 -14.68 -6.03
C GLY A 161 4.31 -14.31 -4.58
N MET A 162 4.46 -13.04 -4.21
CA MET A 162 4.20 -12.52 -2.87
C MET A 162 2.70 -12.28 -2.69
N CYS A 163 2.17 -12.64 -1.53
CA CYS A 163 0.79 -12.28 -1.19
C CYS A 163 0.65 -10.79 -1.04
N ILE A 164 -0.48 -10.28 -1.48
CA ILE A 164 -0.82 -8.85 -1.34
C ILE A 164 -2.25 -8.70 -0.83
N HIS A 165 -2.47 -7.64 -0.07
CA HIS A 165 -3.81 -7.11 0.18
C HIS A 165 -3.95 -5.73 -0.47
N MET A 166 -5.17 -5.25 -0.62
CA MET A 166 -5.47 -4.13 -1.50
C MET A 166 -6.37 -3.13 -0.81
N LEU A 167 -5.94 -1.87 -0.78
CA LEU A 167 -6.75 -0.75 -0.33
C LEU A 167 -7.43 -0.12 -1.54
N ILE A 168 -8.75 0.01 -1.46
CA ILE A 168 -9.59 0.60 -2.51
C ILE A 168 -10.40 1.72 -1.87
N ALA A 169 -10.45 2.89 -2.52
CA ALA A 169 -11.22 4.04 -2.03
C ALA A 169 -11.89 4.78 -3.18
N ASP A 170 -13.02 5.42 -2.93
CA ASP A 170 -13.73 6.21 -3.92
C ASP A 170 -13.93 7.68 -3.48
N ARG A 171 -14.33 8.51 -4.41
CA ARG A 171 -14.57 9.94 -4.21
C ARG A 171 -15.67 10.26 -3.19
N ASP A 172 -16.56 9.32 -2.91
CA ASP A 172 -17.67 9.49 -1.96
C ASP A 172 -17.24 9.19 -0.52
N GLY A 173 -15.97 8.76 -0.36
CA GLY A 173 -15.34 8.48 0.92
C GLY A 173 -15.51 7.04 1.39
N ASN A 174 -16.05 6.15 0.58
CA ASN A 174 -16.02 4.75 0.90
C ASN A 174 -14.59 4.24 0.69
N ALA A 175 -14.15 3.38 1.60
CA ALA A 175 -12.88 2.69 1.44
C ALA A 175 -12.94 1.31 2.09
N THR A 176 -12.15 0.40 1.55
CA THR A 176 -12.08 -0.98 2.03
C THR A 176 -10.68 -1.55 1.80
N VAL A 177 -10.26 -2.46 2.67
CA VAL A 177 -9.12 -3.32 2.41
C VAL A 177 -9.63 -4.70 2.04
N PHE A 178 -9.25 -5.17 0.85
CA PHE A 178 -9.54 -6.51 0.36
C PHE A 178 -8.39 -7.45 0.71
N GLU A 179 -8.73 -8.57 1.32
CA GLU A 179 -7.81 -9.61 1.77
C GLU A 179 -8.33 -11.00 1.42
N ILE A 180 -7.42 -11.96 1.30
CA ILE A 180 -7.76 -13.38 1.24
C ILE A 180 -7.36 -13.99 2.58
N ASP A 181 -8.34 -14.38 3.38
CA ASP A 181 -8.10 -14.97 4.68
C ASP A 181 -7.30 -16.27 4.58
N LYS A 182 -6.21 -16.35 5.29
CA LYS A 182 -5.24 -17.46 5.22
C LYS A 182 -5.85 -18.83 5.57
N LEU A 183 -6.75 -18.86 6.52
CA LEU A 183 -7.29 -20.11 7.05
C LEU A 183 -8.50 -20.59 6.25
N SER A 184 -9.44 -19.69 6.00
CA SER A 184 -10.69 -20.01 5.29
C SER A 184 -10.59 -19.89 3.78
N GLN A 185 -9.55 -19.21 3.27
CA GLN A 185 -9.41 -18.84 1.86
C GLN A 185 -10.58 -17.96 1.35
N ALA A 186 -11.31 -17.36 2.25
CA ALA A 186 -12.43 -16.48 1.94
C ALA A 186 -11.92 -15.09 1.54
N TYR A 187 -12.69 -14.43 0.68
CA TYR A 187 -12.53 -13.00 0.41
C TYR A 187 -13.11 -12.21 1.56
N VAL A 188 -12.30 -11.34 2.15
CA VAL A 188 -12.67 -10.49 3.27
C VAL A 188 -12.49 -9.02 2.90
N PHE A 189 -13.41 -8.19 3.36
CA PHE A 189 -13.37 -6.76 3.17
C PHE A 189 -13.44 -6.07 4.53
N THR A 190 -12.42 -5.28 4.85
CA THR A 190 -12.40 -4.43 6.04
C THR A 190 -12.75 -3.01 5.62
N ASP A 191 -13.97 -2.59 5.94
CA ASP A 191 -14.51 -1.31 5.50
C ASP A 191 -14.12 -0.17 6.44
N ARG A 192 -13.84 1.00 5.85
CA ARG A 192 -13.68 2.24 6.57
C ARG A 192 -14.98 2.63 7.30
N LYS A 193 -14.89 3.01 8.56
CA LYS A 193 -16.02 3.55 9.28
C LYS A 193 -16.27 5.01 8.90
N PRO A 194 -17.54 5.43 8.79
CA PRO A 194 -17.86 6.82 8.47
C PRO A 194 -17.21 7.81 9.44
N GLY A 195 -16.54 8.83 8.90
CA GLY A 195 -15.87 9.87 9.69
C GLY A 195 -14.49 9.50 10.23
N GLU A 196 -14.10 8.23 10.21
CA GLU A 196 -12.78 7.77 10.64
C GLU A 196 -11.82 7.64 9.45
N PRO A 197 -10.49 7.69 9.63
CA PRO A 197 -9.54 7.29 8.60
C PRO A 197 -9.57 5.78 8.39
N LEU A 198 -8.94 5.30 7.33
CA LEU A 198 -8.57 3.90 7.18
C LEU A 198 -7.06 3.86 6.94
N PHE A 199 -6.34 3.20 7.84
CA PHE A 199 -4.91 2.94 7.71
C PHE A 199 -4.69 1.51 7.23
N CYS A 200 -3.63 1.32 6.46
CA CYS A 200 -3.20 0.02 5.96
C CYS A 200 -1.68 -0.06 5.97
N THR A 201 -1.16 -1.16 6.52
CA THR A 201 0.24 -1.52 6.49
C THR A 201 0.39 -2.94 5.94
N ASN A 202 1.32 -3.77 6.39
CA ASN A 202 1.57 -5.08 5.77
C ASN A 202 0.94 -6.28 6.49
N HIS A 203 0.17 -6.09 7.56
CA HIS A 203 -0.52 -7.18 8.23
C HIS A 203 -2.01 -7.22 7.84
N PRO A 204 -2.63 -8.40 7.82
CA PRO A 204 -4.06 -8.55 7.54
C PRO A 204 -4.92 -7.86 8.59
N LEU A 205 -5.70 -6.86 8.18
CA LEU A 205 -6.58 -6.10 9.08
C LEU A 205 -7.72 -6.97 9.63
N ALA A 206 -8.22 -7.89 8.83
CA ALA A 206 -9.28 -8.81 9.24
C ALA A 206 -8.85 -9.79 10.34
N THR A 207 -7.57 -10.10 10.40
CA THR A 207 -7.01 -11.01 11.42
C THR A 207 -6.61 -10.27 12.69
N TYR A 208 -5.97 -9.11 12.55
CA TYR A 208 -5.40 -8.34 13.65
C TYR A 208 -6.21 -7.09 13.92
N THR A 209 -7.38 -7.26 14.53
CA THR A 209 -8.38 -6.20 14.72
C THR A 209 -8.22 -5.36 15.97
N ASP A 210 -7.35 -5.76 16.90
CA ASP A 210 -7.16 -5.14 18.23
C ASP A 210 -5.74 -4.59 18.37
N SER A 211 -5.55 -3.31 18.05
CA SER A 211 -4.25 -2.64 18.11
C SER A 211 -3.65 -2.59 19.53
N SER A 212 -4.46 -2.74 20.58
CA SER A 212 -3.95 -2.78 21.95
C SER A 212 -3.10 -4.03 22.26
N LYS A 213 -3.22 -5.04 21.41
CA LYS A 213 -2.46 -6.30 21.51
C LYS A 213 -1.22 -6.33 20.61
N PHE A 214 -0.98 -5.28 19.83
CA PHE A 214 0.18 -5.22 18.97
C PHE A 214 1.48 -5.20 19.77
N PRO A 215 2.58 -5.76 19.23
CA PRO A 215 3.87 -5.73 19.89
C PRO A 215 4.26 -4.30 20.28
N ALA A 216 4.85 -4.14 21.44
CA ALA A 216 5.43 -2.88 21.86
C ALA A 216 6.60 -2.52 20.93
N TYR A 217 6.83 -1.20 20.77
CA TYR A 217 7.98 -0.73 20.03
C TYR A 217 9.29 -1.26 20.63
N SER A 218 10.18 -1.70 19.76
CA SER A 218 11.59 -1.91 20.05
C SER A 218 12.41 -1.41 18.87
N GLU A 219 13.68 -1.05 19.10
CA GLU A 219 14.59 -0.65 18.00
C GLU A 219 14.72 -1.76 16.93
N GLU A 220 14.54 -3.02 17.31
CA GLU A 220 14.56 -4.16 16.40
C GLU A 220 13.26 -4.32 15.60
N ALA A 221 12.18 -3.67 16.04
CA ALA A 221 10.84 -3.74 15.45
C ALA A 221 10.41 -2.45 14.74
N GLU A 222 11.34 -1.52 14.54
CA GLU A 222 11.05 -0.18 13.98
C GLU A 222 10.42 -0.24 12.59
N HIS A 223 10.76 -1.26 11.77
CA HIS A 223 10.12 -1.57 10.49
C HIS A 223 8.83 -2.37 10.60
N ASN A 224 8.48 -2.79 11.81
CA ASN A 224 7.36 -3.69 12.01
C ASN A 224 6.04 -3.06 11.57
N THR A 225 5.25 -3.83 10.84
CA THR A 225 3.94 -3.42 10.33
C THR A 225 2.99 -2.94 11.44
N PHE A 226 3.02 -3.58 12.61
CA PHE A 226 2.18 -3.23 13.76
C PHE A 226 2.63 -1.93 14.42
N TYR A 227 3.94 -1.70 14.52
CA TYR A 227 4.47 -0.44 15.03
C TYR A 227 4.08 0.74 14.14
N ARG A 228 4.22 0.61 12.82
CA ARG A 228 3.79 1.65 11.88
C ARG A 228 2.29 1.94 11.98
N MET A 229 1.46 0.92 12.14
CA MET A 229 0.03 1.10 12.36
C MET A 229 -0.25 1.88 13.65
N ASN A 230 0.37 1.47 14.77
CA ASN A 230 0.24 2.18 16.05
C ASN A 230 0.73 3.63 15.98
N LEU A 231 1.78 3.90 15.21
CA LEU A 231 2.31 5.24 15.02
C LEU A 231 1.33 6.12 14.22
N LEU A 232 0.71 5.58 13.18
CA LEU A 232 -0.35 6.26 12.43
C LEU A 232 -1.56 6.57 13.32
N ASP A 233 -2.05 5.59 14.07
CA ASP A 233 -3.18 5.74 14.99
C ASP A 233 -2.90 6.81 16.05
N LYS A 234 -1.72 6.76 16.68
CA LYS A 234 -1.32 7.72 17.70
C LYS A 234 -1.19 9.14 17.13
N THR A 235 -0.51 9.28 15.99
CA THR A 235 -0.33 10.59 15.36
C THR A 235 -1.69 11.18 14.97
N TYR A 236 -2.57 10.38 14.40
CA TYR A 236 -3.93 10.82 14.07
C TYR A 236 -4.73 11.27 15.30
N ALA A 237 -4.62 10.54 16.42
CA ALA A 237 -5.32 10.88 17.65
C ALA A 237 -4.88 12.25 18.24
N ASP A 238 -3.64 12.67 17.97
CA ASP A 238 -3.10 13.97 18.41
C ASP A 238 -3.50 15.10 17.44
N MET A 239 -3.98 14.81 16.25
CA MET A 239 -4.42 15.77 15.25
C MET A 239 -5.84 16.28 15.53
N LYS A 240 -6.17 17.44 14.96
CA LYS A 240 -7.48 18.08 15.14
C LYS A 240 -8.18 18.34 13.82
N ALA A 241 -9.42 17.87 13.71
CA ALA A 241 -10.30 18.22 12.60
C ALA A 241 -10.59 19.75 12.58
N PRO A 242 -10.90 20.31 11.39
CA PRO A 242 -11.00 19.64 10.10
C PRO A 242 -9.64 19.30 9.49
N PHE A 243 -9.52 18.12 8.87
CA PHE A 243 -8.29 17.67 8.25
C PHE A 243 -8.11 18.22 6.84
N LYS A 244 -6.85 18.41 6.44
CA LYS A 244 -6.43 18.91 5.13
C LYS A 244 -5.57 17.87 4.42
N LYS A 245 -5.26 18.13 3.16
CA LYS A 245 -4.31 17.29 2.39
C LYS A 245 -2.94 17.20 3.06
N SER A 246 -2.45 18.32 3.62
CA SER A 246 -1.18 18.35 4.37
C SER A 246 -1.16 17.40 5.57
N ASP A 247 -2.31 17.21 6.23
CA ASP A 247 -2.40 16.32 7.38
C ASP A 247 -2.27 14.84 6.96
N ALA A 248 -2.82 14.48 5.80
CA ALA A 248 -2.62 13.15 5.23
C ALA A 248 -1.16 12.91 4.81
N GLU A 249 -0.51 13.92 4.24
CA GLU A 249 0.92 13.88 3.90
C GLU A 249 1.80 13.80 5.15
N GLU A 250 1.47 14.52 6.20
CA GLU A 250 2.15 14.44 7.50
C GLU A 250 2.01 13.05 8.12
N LEU A 251 0.79 12.50 8.14
CA LEU A 251 0.53 11.15 8.66
C LEU A 251 1.38 10.09 7.94
N VAL A 252 1.44 10.11 6.61
CA VAL A 252 2.23 9.10 5.89
C VAL A 252 3.74 9.33 6.06
N ASN A 253 4.16 10.56 6.30
CA ASN A 253 5.57 10.90 6.52
C ASN A 253 6.12 10.39 7.86
N VAL A 254 5.30 10.23 8.92
CA VAL A 254 5.78 9.68 10.20
C VAL A 254 6.20 8.22 10.10
N VAL A 255 5.77 7.54 9.04
CA VAL A 255 6.14 6.14 8.74
C VAL A 255 7.01 6.04 7.48
N HIS A 256 7.69 7.13 7.10
CA HIS A 256 8.65 7.13 6.00
C HIS A 256 9.85 6.22 6.32
N CYS A 257 10.14 5.30 5.42
CA CYS A 257 11.20 4.32 5.64
C CYS A 257 12.55 4.86 5.17
N ALA A 258 13.49 5.04 6.11
CA ALA A 258 14.83 5.56 5.84
C ALA A 258 15.87 5.11 6.89
N PHE A 259 15.85 3.86 7.33
CA PHE A 259 16.72 3.37 8.40
C PHE A 259 18.19 3.20 7.99
N ILE A 260 19.11 3.53 8.90
CA ILE A 260 20.56 3.39 8.68
C ILE A 260 20.97 1.93 8.75
N ASP A 261 20.51 1.24 9.77
CA ASP A 261 20.89 -0.14 10.06
C ASP A 261 19.64 -1.02 10.20
N ASP A 262 19.54 -2.00 9.33
CA ASP A 262 18.84 -3.22 9.68
C ASP A 262 19.92 -4.16 10.27
N LYS A 263 20.01 -4.22 11.59
CA LYS A 263 21.00 -5.05 12.30
C LYS A 263 20.93 -6.54 11.97
N LYS A 264 19.90 -6.97 11.24
CA LYS A 264 19.65 -8.35 10.81
C LYS A 264 19.85 -8.58 9.32
N ALA A 265 19.81 -7.53 8.49
CA ALA A 265 20.15 -7.65 7.08
C ALA A 265 21.68 -7.55 6.95
N GLU A 266 22.31 -8.54 6.36
CA GLU A 266 23.66 -8.38 5.82
C GLU A 266 23.68 -7.07 5.05
N ALA A 267 24.65 -6.21 5.27
CA ALA A 267 24.75 -4.78 4.96
C ALA A 267 24.37 -4.29 3.53
N ALA A 268 23.78 -5.15 2.71
CA ALA A 268 23.41 -4.90 1.32
C ALA A 268 21.97 -4.41 1.12
N PHE A 269 21.08 -4.52 2.12
CA PHE A 269 19.65 -4.34 1.92
C PHE A 269 19.07 -3.24 2.80
N LYS A 270 19.31 -1.99 2.41
CA LYS A 270 18.70 -0.82 3.07
C LYS A 270 17.34 -0.55 2.48
N GLU A 271 16.30 -0.71 3.26
CA GLU A 271 14.93 -0.38 2.84
C GLU A 271 14.72 1.13 2.82
N ARG A 272 14.01 1.62 1.80
CA ARG A 272 13.71 3.04 1.60
C ARG A 272 12.28 3.21 1.08
N THR A 273 11.64 4.32 1.42
CA THR A 273 10.47 4.77 0.70
C THR A 273 10.89 5.16 -0.71
N LEU A 274 10.67 4.28 -1.68
CA LEU A 274 11.07 4.49 -3.07
C LEU A 274 10.09 5.36 -3.83
N ILE A 275 8.80 5.23 -3.52
CA ILE A 275 7.72 5.98 -4.16
C ILE A 275 6.76 6.45 -3.07
N ASN A 276 6.43 7.74 -3.10
CA ASN A 276 5.34 8.30 -2.32
C ASN A 276 4.24 8.76 -3.28
N THR A 277 3.01 8.31 -3.04
CA THR A 277 1.84 8.68 -3.84
C THR A 277 0.78 9.32 -2.96
N ASN A 278 0.16 10.38 -3.48
CA ASN A 278 -0.94 11.08 -2.83
C ASN A 278 -2.04 11.33 -3.86
N CYS A 279 -3.30 11.01 -3.53
CA CYS A 279 -4.41 11.21 -4.46
C CYS A 279 -5.52 12.07 -3.87
N ASP A 280 -5.97 13.04 -4.66
CA ASP A 280 -7.24 13.73 -4.43
C ASP A 280 -8.35 13.02 -5.20
N LEU A 281 -9.16 12.23 -4.50
CA LEU A 281 -10.21 11.44 -5.15
C LEU A 281 -11.36 12.32 -5.66
N SER A 282 -11.51 13.53 -5.10
CA SER A 282 -12.53 14.49 -5.52
C SER A 282 -12.21 15.13 -6.87
N LYS A 283 -10.91 15.23 -7.19
CA LYS A 283 -10.39 15.83 -8.43
C LYS A 283 -9.73 14.84 -9.37
N PRO A 284 -9.89 13.55 -9.23
CA PRO A 284 -9.10 12.44 -9.77
C PRO A 284 -7.67 12.82 -10.19
N GLU A 285 -6.85 13.19 -9.20
CA GLU A 285 -5.46 13.56 -9.39
C GLU A 285 -4.56 12.68 -8.53
N ILE A 286 -3.40 12.30 -9.07
CA ILE A 286 -2.35 11.57 -8.37
C ILE A 286 -1.05 12.35 -8.42
N THR A 287 -0.46 12.59 -7.26
CA THR A 287 0.86 13.21 -7.12
C THR A 287 1.86 12.14 -6.70
N VAL A 288 2.98 12.07 -7.39
CA VAL A 288 4.01 11.06 -7.19
C VAL A 288 5.34 11.73 -6.89
N ARG A 289 6.08 11.21 -5.91
CA ARG A 289 7.49 11.55 -5.64
C ARG A 289 8.32 10.28 -5.68
N PHE A 290 9.51 10.38 -6.22
CA PHE A 290 10.46 9.27 -6.36
C PHE A 290 11.68 9.51 -5.50
N TYR A 291 12.21 8.44 -4.90
CA TYR A 291 13.48 8.45 -4.19
C TYR A 291 14.65 8.71 -5.16
N LEU A 292 15.53 9.63 -4.79
CA LEU A 292 16.69 10.04 -5.58
C LEU A 292 18.02 9.71 -4.91
N GLY A 293 18.00 9.17 -3.69
CA GLY A 293 19.21 8.81 -2.96
C GLY A 293 19.22 9.29 -1.51
N ASP A 294 20.20 8.85 -0.76
CA ASP A 294 20.48 9.30 0.61
C ASP A 294 21.36 10.56 0.60
N GLU A 295 21.10 11.49 1.52
CA GLU A 295 21.90 12.72 1.71
C GLU A 295 22.78 12.69 2.97
N GLY A 296 22.76 11.60 3.74
CA GLY A 296 23.53 11.42 4.96
C GLY A 296 22.67 11.04 6.15
N GLU A 297 23.32 10.74 7.26
CA GLU A 297 22.65 10.34 8.50
C GLU A 297 22.01 11.54 9.20
N ILE A 298 20.84 11.32 9.84
CA ILE A 298 20.24 12.32 10.73
C ILE A 298 20.88 12.15 12.11
N PRO A 299 21.66 13.12 12.60
CA PRO A 299 22.41 13.00 13.86
C PRO A 299 21.52 12.63 15.05
N GLY A 300 21.93 11.61 15.80
CA GLY A 300 21.21 11.16 17.02
C GLY A 300 19.99 10.29 16.74
N THR A 301 19.79 9.85 15.51
CA THR A 301 18.73 8.93 15.13
C THR A 301 19.28 7.74 14.35
N ASN A 302 18.47 6.70 14.16
CA ASN A 302 18.79 5.59 13.26
C ASN A 302 18.20 5.81 11.85
N HIS A 303 18.17 7.07 11.37
CA HIS A 303 17.56 7.40 10.08
C HIS A 303 18.53 8.15 9.16
N MET A 304 18.36 7.88 7.87
CA MET A 304 18.98 8.64 6.80
C MET A 304 18.08 9.82 6.40
N LYS A 305 18.68 10.93 6.07
CA LYS A 305 18.01 11.97 5.31
C LYS A 305 17.95 11.51 3.86
N THR A 306 16.75 11.24 3.36
CA THR A 306 16.52 10.85 1.97
C THR A 306 16.15 12.05 1.12
N ARG A 307 16.55 12.04 -0.13
CA ARG A 307 16.12 13.00 -1.14
C ARG A 307 15.02 12.38 -1.99
N MET A 308 13.86 13.02 -1.98
CA MET A 308 12.75 12.71 -2.89
C MET A 308 12.75 13.71 -4.04
N SER A 309 12.19 13.33 -5.19
CA SER A 309 11.99 14.24 -6.31
C SER A 309 11.00 15.35 -5.96
N GLU A 310 10.98 16.41 -6.75
CA GLU A 310 9.83 17.30 -6.80
C GLU A 310 8.56 16.51 -7.12
N PRO A 311 7.38 16.97 -6.68
CA PRO A 311 6.13 16.28 -6.96
C PRO A 311 5.75 16.38 -8.43
N PHE A 312 5.36 15.25 -9.01
CA PHE A 312 4.74 15.18 -10.33
C PHE A 312 3.25 14.90 -10.15
N THR A 313 2.41 15.80 -10.63
CA THR A 313 0.95 15.63 -10.54
C THR A 313 0.37 15.31 -11.91
N PHE A 314 -0.46 14.27 -11.94
CA PHE A 314 -1.16 13.78 -13.11
C PHE A 314 -2.66 13.77 -12.84
N GLY A 315 -3.43 14.14 -13.86
CA GLY A 315 -4.89 14.18 -13.82
C GLY A 315 -5.48 13.84 -15.19
N PHE A 316 -6.78 13.95 -15.32
CA PHE A 316 -7.50 13.67 -16.55
C PHE A 316 -7.99 14.98 -17.19
N ASP A 317 -7.63 15.20 -18.44
CA ASP A 317 -8.12 16.31 -19.29
C ASP A 317 -9.55 16.06 -19.79
#